data_3d2036758de8518b2d204aa9d7c16046
#
_entry.id   3d2036758de8518b2d204aa9d7c16046
#
_cell.length_a   1.000
_cell.length_b   1.000
_cell.length_c   1.000
_cell.angle_alpha   90.00
_cell.angle_beta   90.00
_cell.angle_gamma   90.00
#
_symmetry.space_group_name_H-M   'P 1'
#
loop_
_entity.id
_entity.type
_entity.pdbx_description
1 polymer ?
#
loop_
_entity_poly.entity_id
_entity_poly.type
_entity_poly.pdbx_seq_one_letter_code
_entity_poly.pdbx_strand_id
1 'polypeptide(L)'
;KVEEELRELFPEAGILRMDADTTAGGHEEILQTFERERVPILLGTQMVAKGLDFENVTLVGVLSADISLYVDNYRAAERTFSLLTQVVGRAGRGGKTGRAVIQTYTPGNDVIRCAARQDYDAFYESEIRMRRLRRYPPFADLFTVTVSGTEEGRVLRAAVSVRETLRQLCRRPELAAGEPEVLGPAPAPVVKVNNRFRYRCTLVGKNDKATREMLAWLQKDFAKDSANRGMNLFVDHNAAD
;
A
#
# COMPACT_ATOMS: atom_id res chain seq x y z
N LYS A 1 11.56 11.49 -17.40
CA LYS A 1 11.50 12.84 -16.82
C LYS A 1 12.59 13.05 -15.76
N VAL A 2 12.61 12.35 -14.60
CA VAL A 2 13.63 12.52 -13.55
C VAL A 2 15.04 12.25 -14.09
N GLU A 3 15.21 11.21 -14.89
CA GLU A 3 16.49 10.88 -15.52
C GLU A 3 16.95 12.01 -16.49
N GLU A 4 16.06 12.56 -17.26
CA GLU A 4 16.34 13.69 -18.17
C GLU A 4 16.78 14.93 -17.41
N GLU A 5 16.04 15.28 -16.34
CA GLU A 5 16.41 16.39 -15.45
C GLU A 5 17.79 16.18 -14.79
N LEU A 6 18.10 14.93 -14.37
CA LEU A 6 19.41 14.62 -13.82
C LEU A 6 20.53 14.73 -14.87
N ARG A 7 20.29 14.35 -16.11
CA ARG A 7 21.27 14.51 -17.22
C ARG A 7 21.52 15.97 -17.58
N GLU A 8 20.48 16.81 -17.47
CA GLU A 8 20.60 18.26 -17.67
C GLU A 8 21.41 18.91 -16.53
N LEU A 9 21.15 18.52 -15.30
CA LEU A 9 21.83 19.07 -14.11
C LEU A 9 23.26 18.56 -13.96
N PHE A 10 23.54 17.35 -14.39
CA PHE A 10 24.83 16.66 -14.23
C PHE A 10 25.27 16.01 -15.55
N PRO A 11 25.59 16.80 -16.60
CA PRO A 11 25.85 16.29 -17.95
C PRO A 11 27.05 15.33 -18.02
N GLU A 12 28.04 15.50 -17.12
CA GLU A 12 29.25 14.65 -17.08
C GLU A 12 29.06 13.39 -16.19
N ALA A 13 27.94 13.27 -15.47
CA ALA A 13 27.74 12.16 -14.55
C ALA A 13 27.08 10.96 -15.25
N GLY A 14 27.67 9.78 -15.10
CA GLY A 14 27.01 8.54 -15.45
C GLY A 14 25.77 8.31 -14.58
N ILE A 15 24.66 7.88 -15.19
CA ILE A 15 23.40 7.57 -14.51
C ILE A 15 23.01 6.14 -14.87
N LEU A 16 22.87 5.28 -13.86
CA LEU A 16 22.24 3.96 -14.00
C LEU A 16 20.80 4.02 -13.54
N ARG A 17 19.90 3.37 -14.30
CA ARG A 17 18.49 3.29 -13.97
C ARG A 17 18.11 1.85 -13.60
N MET A 18 17.38 1.69 -12.49
CA MET A 18 16.87 0.42 -11.98
C MET A 18 15.40 0.52 -11.64
N ASP A 19 14.56 0.04 -12.54
CA ASP A 19 13.10 -0.07 -12.33
C ASP A 19 12.55 -1.35 -12.96
N ALA A 20 11.25 -1.59 -12.83
CA ALA A 20 10.61 -2.80 -13.34
C ALA A 20 10.77 -2.99 -14.86
N ASP A 21 10.90 -1.90 -15.61
CA ASP A 21 11.00 -1.94 -17.08
C ASP A 21 12.43 -2.24 -17.54
N THR A 22 13.45 -1.86 -16.74
CA THR A 22 14.88 -2.02 -17.09
C THR A 22 15.47 -3.34 -16.60
N THR A 23 14.75 -4.11 -15.81
CA THR A 23 15.24 -5.32 -15.12
C THR A 23 15.12 -6.62 -15.92
N ALA A 24 14.84 -6.56 -17.21
CA ALA A 24 14.85 -7.74 -18.10
C ALA A 24 16.21 -8.47 -18.16
N GLY A 25 17.32 -7.82 -17.75
CA GLY A 25 18.68 -8.38 -17.68
C GLY A 25 19.16 -8.75 -16.26
N GLY A 26 18.36 -8.52 -15.23
CA GLY A 26 18.71 -8.81 -13.84
C GLY A 26 19.16 -7.58 -13.03
N HIS A 27 18.54 -7.41 -11.86
CA HIS A 27 18.88 -6.34 -10.91
C HIS A 27 20.32 -6.41 -10.45
N GLU A 28 20.84 -7.62 -10.33
CA GLU A 28 22.19 -7.88 -9.81
C GLU A 28 23.29 -7.34 -10.73
N GLU A 29 23.11 -7.42 -12.04
CA GLU A 29 24.07 -6.90 -13.03
C GLU A 29 24.17 -5.37 -12.98
N ILE A 30 23.02 -4.67 -12.85
CA ILE A 30 22.98 -3.20 -12.71
C ILE A 30 23.74 -2.77 -11.44
N LEU A 31 23.56 -3.50 -10.34
CA LEU A 31 24.18 -3.20 -9.07
C LEU A 31 25.68 -3.48 -9.06
N GLN A 32 26.09 -4.60 -9.64
CA GLN A 32 27.51 -4.91 -9.81
C GLN A 32 28.20 -3.86 -10.69
N THR A 33 27.53 -3.40 -11.74
CA THR A 33 28.03 -2.32 -12.60
C THR A 33 28.14 -1.01 -11.83
N PHE A 34 27.12 -0.65 -11.04
CA PHE A 34 27.14 0.56 -10.20
C PHE A 34 28.33 0.58 -9.26
N GLU A 35 28.62 -0.55 -8.60
CA GLU A 35 29.71 -0.67 -7.64
C GLU A 35 31.07 -0.73 -8.33
N ARG A 36 31.22 -1.62 -9.33
CA ARG A 36 32.48 -1.87 -10.04
C ARG A 36 32.97 -0.63 -10.79
N GLU A 37 32.07 0.03 -11.48
CA GLU A 37 32.39 1.19 -12.32
C GLU A 37 32.29 2.51 -11.57
N ARG A 38 31.86 2.47 -10.29
CA ARG A 38 31.66 3.65 -9.42
C ARG A 38 30.80 4.71 -10.10
N VAL A 39 29.71 4.28 -10.74
CA VAL A 39 28.81 5.20 -11.41
C VAL A 39 28.26 6.22 -10.42
N PRO A 40 28.30 7.53 -10.71
CA PRO A 40 27.94 8.57 -9.73
C PRO A 40 26.51 8.54 -9.25
N ILE A 41 25.56 8.15 -10.10
CA ILE A 41 24.13 8.24 -9.81
C ILE A 41 23.43 6.90 -10.12
N LEU A 42 22.72 6.36 -9.11
CA LEU A 42 21.77 5.27 -9.27
C LEU A 42 20.35 5.80 -9.08
N LEU A 43 19.54 5.78 -10.13
CA LEU A 43 18.14 6.17 -10.10
C LEU A 43 17.27 4.92 -10.07
N GLY A 44 16.34 4.84 -9.14
CA GLY A 44 15.45 3.69 -9.09
C GLY A 44 14.20 3.90 -8.24
N THR A 45 13.36 2.88 -8.24
CA THR A 45 12.15 2.82 -7.42
C THR A 45 12.44 2.17 -6.06
N GLN A 46 11.41 1.75 -5.32
CA GLN A 46 11.53 1.06 -4.02
C GLN A 46 12.48 -0.16 -4.04
N MET A 47 12.76 -0.71 -5.21
CA MET A 47 13.63 -1.89 -5.36
C MET A 47 15.08 -1.58 -4.98
N VAL A 48 15.54 -0.34 -5.21
CA VAL A 48 16.89 0.13 -4.80
C VAL A 48 17.05 0.17 -3.27
N ALA A 49 15.94 0.29 -2.53
CA ALA A 49 15.98 0.34 -1.07
C ALA A 49 16.20 -1.04 -0.41
N LYS A 50 15.89 -2.13 -1.13
CA LYS A 50 15.93 -3.49 -0.56
C LYS A 50 17.28 -4.17 -0.78
N GLY A 51 17.93 -4.57 0.31
CA GLY A 51 19.02 -5.55 0.28
C GLY A 51 20.39 -5.05 -0.18
N LEU A 52 20.53 -3.77 -0.56
CA LEU A 52 21.76 -3.24 -1.10
C LEU A 52 22.61 -2.55 -0.03
N ASP A 53 23.87 -2.89 0.02
CA ASP A 53 24.84 -2.30 0.93
C ASP A 53 25.98 -1.67 0.12
N PHE A 54 25.89 -0.36 -0.10
CA PHE A 54 26.91 0.37 -0.84
C PHE A 54 27.73 1.22 0.12
N GLU A 55 28.99 0.87 0.36
CA GLU A 55 29.90 1.60 1.23
C GLU A 55 30.22 3.03 0.75
N ASN A 56 30.05 3.28 -0.56
CA ASN A 56 30.44 4.55 -1.19
C ASN A 56 29.29 5.53 -1.37
N VAL A 57 28.05 5.20 -0.97
CA VAL A 57 26.91 6.12 -1.09
C VAL A 57 26.94 7.16 0.02
N THR A 58 27.15 8.42 -0.37
CA THR A 58 27.22 9.56 0.56
C THR A 58 25.93 10.39 0.58
N LEU A 59 25.09 10.30 -0.48
CA LEU A 59 23.82 11.00 -0.57
C LEU A 59 22.71 10.06 -1.05
N VAL A 60 21.60 10.08 -0.35
CA VAL A 60 20.37 9.41 -0.78
C VAL A 60 19.24 10.44 -0.88
N GLY A 61 18.59 10.50 -2.05
CA GLY A 61 17.43 11.35 -2.29
C GLY A 61 16.15 10.52 -2.40
N VAL A 62 15.12 10.87 -1.64
CA VAL A 62 13.77 10.34 -1.81
C VAL A 62 12.90 11.39 -2.45
N LEU A 63 12.39 11.09 -3.64
CA LEU A 63 11.47 11.96 -4.36
C LEU A 63 10.02 11.57 -4.04
N SER A 64 9.20 12.59 -3.72
CA SER A 64 7.75 12.42 -3.52
C SER A 64 7.38 11.34 -2.49
N ALA A 65 7.91 11.45 -1.26
CA ALA A 65 7.60 10.52 -0.16
C ALA A 65 6.09 10.38 0.12
N ASP A 66 5.32 11.40 -0.24
CA ASP A 66 3.86 11.46 -0.08
C ASP A 66 3.11 10.40 -0.88
N ILE A 67 3.63 9.93 -2.01
CA ILE A 67 2.97 8.94 -2.87
C ILE A 67 2.66 7.65 -2.09
N SER A 68 3.62 7.15 -1.31
CA SER A 68 3.42 5.94 -0.50
C SER A 68 2.58 6.18 0.75
N LEU A 69 2.60 7.41 1.28
CA LEU A 69 1.90 7.78 2.51
C LEU A 69 0.39 7.90 2.32
N TYR A 70 -0.05 8.38 1.15
CA TYR A 70 -1.47 8.63 0.86
C TYR A 70 -2.14 7.55 0.01
N VAL A 71 -1.56 6.36 -0.05
CA VAL A 71 -2.24 5.18 -0.60
C VAL A 71 -3.42 4.81 0.30
N ASP A 72 -4.56 4.47 -0.31
CA ASP A 72 -5.76 4.02 0.41
C ASP A 72 -5.58 2.60 0.97
N ASN A 73 -4.74 2.50 2.00
CA ASN A 73 -4.43 1.25 2.70
C ASN A 73 -4.07 1.54 4.16
N TYR A 74 -4.60 0.74 5.08
CA TYR A 74 -4.33 0.93 6.52
C TYR A 74 -2.85 0.74 6.91
N ARG A 75 -2.04 0.11 6.06
CA ARG A 75 -0.58 -0.06 6.25
C ARG A 75 0.26 1.02 5.56
N ALA A 76 -0.37 2.03 4.94
CA ALA A 76 0.38 3.04 4.18
C ALA A 76 1.44 3.75 5.03
N ALA A 77 1.08 4.14 6.26
CA ALA A 77 2.01 4.76 7.21
C ALA A 77 3.19 3.83 7.57
N GLU A 78 2.90 2.58 7.92
CA GLU A 78 3.89 1.56 8.27
C GLU A 78 4.86 1.27 7.11
N ARG A 79 4.30 1.10 5.91
CA ARG A 79 5.09 0.86 4.68
C ARG A 79 5.99 2.06 4.36
N THR A 80 5.44 3.27 4.47
CA THR A 80 6.21 4.50 4.22
C THR A 80 7.32 4.67 5.24
N PHE A 81 7.02 4.49 6.52
CA PHE A 81 8.04 4.53 7.58
C PHE A 81 9.16 3.53 7.32
N SER A 82 8.81 2.26 7.06
CA SER A 82 9.77 1.21 6.79
C SER A 82 10.65 1.52 5.57
N LEU A 83 10.03 1.98 4.48
CA LEU A 83 10.76 2.33 3.26
C LEU A 83 11.74 3.49 3.52
N LEU A 84 11.26 4.58 4.11
CA LEU A 84 12.08 5.76 4.38
C LEU A 84 13.23 5.44 5.35
N THR A 85 12.98 4.68 6.41
CA THR A 85 14.01 4.26 7.37
C THR A 85 15.08 3.41 6.70
N GLN A 86 14.70 2.48 5.81
CA GLN A 86 15.66 1.68 5.03
C GLN A 86 16.54 2.56 4.15
N VAL A 87 15.95 3.54 3.49
CA VAL A 87 16.66 4.47 2.58
C VAL A 87 17.58 5.39 3.36
N VAL A 88 17.11 6.00 4.45
CA VAL A 88 17.92 6.86 5.33
C VAL A 88 19.13 6.10 5.88
N GLY A 89 18.92 4.84 6.28
CA GLY A 89 19.98 3.98 6.81
C GLY A 89 21.04 3.54 5.78
N ARG A 90 20.87 3.86 4.49
CA ARG A 90 21.87 3.56 3.45
C ARG A 90 22.93 4.65 3.27
N ALA A 91 22.64 5.87 3.70
CA ALA A 91 23.60 6.97 3.59
C ALA A 91 24.69 6.86 4.66
N GLY A 92 25.97 6.98 4.26
CA GLY A 92 27.09 7.15 5.19
C GLY A 92 27.64 5.88 5.84
N ARG A 93 27.81 4.82 5.07
CA ARG A 93 28.53 3.61 5.50
C ARG A 93 30.03 3.71 5.17
N GLY A 94 30.84 2.76 5.68
CA GLY A 94 32.27 2.72 5.41
C GLY A 94 33.06 3.90 6.01
N GLY A 95 32.59 4.50 7.12
CA GLY A 95 33.29 5.62 7.78
C GLY A 95 33.08 7.00 7.14
N LYS A 96 32.24 7.11 6.11
CA LYS A 96 31.87 8.38 5.46
C LYS A 96 30.60 8.95 6.08
N THR A 97 30.54 10.27 6.26
CA THR A 97 29.33 10.96 6.66
C THR A 97 28.34 10.95 5.51
N GLY A 98 27.20 10.26 5.71
CA GLY A 98 26.13 10.22 4.73
C GLY A 98 25.04 11.23 5.01
N ARG A 99 24.33 11.63 3.95
CA ARG A 99 23.19 12.54 4.02
C ARG A 99 21.99 11.92 3.31
N ALA A 100 20.81 11.97 3.95
CA ALA A 100 19.54 11.62 3.33
C ALA A 100 18.68 12.88 3.17
N VAL A 101 18.06 13.06 2.03
CA VAL A 101 17.13 14.16 1.73
C VAL A 101 15.81 13.57 1.33
N ILE A 102 14.74 13.91 2.05
CA ILE A 102 13.39 13.45 1.79
C ILE A 102 12.55 14.61 1.27
N GLN A 103 12.16 14.54 0.01
CA GLN A 103 11.25 15.52 -0.59
C GLN A 103 9.80 15.14 -0.26
N THR A 104 9.05 16.10 0.29
CA THR A 104 7.64 15.91 0.68
C THR A 104 6.90 17.25 0.68
N TYR A 105 5.59 17.20 0.39
CA TYR A 105 4.67 18.32 0.57
C TYR A 105 4.21 18.49 2.01
N THR A 106 4.42 17.47 2.86
CA THR A 106 3.97 17.44 4.25
C THR A 106 5.11 17.21 5.24
N PRO A 107 6.11 18.11 5.34
CA PRO A 107 7.30 17.90 6.19
C PRO A 107 6.98 17.82 7.68
N GLY A 108 5.80 18.30 8.10
CA GLY A 108 5.29 18.17 9.46
C GLY A 108 4.62 16.83 9.79
N ASN A 109 4.49 15.93 8.82
CA ASN A 109 3.86 14.62 9.03
C ASN A 109 4.73 13.75 9.96
N ASP A 110 4.11 13.18 11.00
CA ASP A 110 4.83 12.42 12.03
C ASP A 110 5.52 11.18 11.48
N VAL A 111 4.94 10.50 10.49
CA VAL A 111 5.55 9.32 9.83
C VAL A 111 6.88 9.69 9.19
N ILE A 112 6.91 10.80 8.43
CA ILE A 112 8.11 11.29 7.74
C ILE A 112 9.14 11.76 8.75
N ARG A 113 8.73 12.48 9.80
CA ARG A 113 9.61 12.98 10.85
C ARG A 113 10.27 11.86 11.65
N CYS A 114 9.48 10.86 12.04
CA CYS A 114 10.00 9.68 12.74
C CYS A 114 10.95 8.87 11.85
N ALA A 115 10.61 8.66 10.58
CA ALA A 115 11.46 7.95 9.64
C ALA A 115 12.80 8.67 9.40
N ALA A 116 12.78 10.00 9.24
CA ALA A 116 13.99 10.81 9.07
C ALA A 116 14.95 10.74 10.28
N ARG A 117 14.40 10.51 11.48
CA ARG A 117 15.16 10.33 12.74
C ARG A 117 15.44 8.87 13.07
N GLN A 118 14.90 7.93 12.29
CA GLN A 118 14.89 6.50 12.57
C GLN A 118 14.29 6.15 13.95
N ASP A 119 13.31 6.95 14.38
CA ASP A 119 12.64 6.82 15.67
C ASP A 119 11.42 5.90 15.54
N TYR A 120 11.67 4.59 15.68
CA TYR A 120 10.64 3.57 15.61
C TYR A 120 9.64 3.68 16.78
N ASP A 121 10.12 3.97 17.98
CA ASP A 121 9.27 3.98 19.17
C ASP A 121 8.24 5.10 19.09
N ALA A 122 8.65 6.31 18.71
CA ALA A 122 7.72 7.42 18.48
C ALA A 122 6.74 7.13 17.34
N PHE A 123 7.19 6.50 16.26
CA PHE A 123 6.32 6.06 15.16
C PHE A 123 5.29 5.04 15.66
N TYR A 124 5.73 3.99 16.36
CA TYR A 124 4.86 2.94 16.88
C TYR A 124 3.78 3.50 17.81
N GLU A 125 4.16 4.36 18.75
CA GLU A 125 3.21 5.00 19.68
C GLU A 125 2.15 5.85 18.98
N SER A 126 2.51 6.55 17.93
CA SER A 126 1.58 7.33 17.12
C SER A 126 0.66 6.42 16.31
N GLU A 127 1.22 5.45 15.59
CA GLU A 127 0.51 4.56 14.69
C GLU A 127 -0.48 3.65 15.46
N ILE A 128 -0.07 3.06 16.60
CA ILE A 128 -0.94 2.16 17.34
C ILE A 128 -2.15 2.90 17.94
N ARG A 129 -1.99 4.17 18.33
CA ARG A 129 -3.11 5.02 18.77
C ARG A 129 -4.09 5.28 17.62
N MET A 130 -3.59 5.61 16.44
CA MET A 130 -4.43 5.84 15.26
C MET A 130 -5.15 4.57 14.82
N ARG A 131 -4.52 3.41 14.87
CA ARG A 131 -5.16 2.12 14.56
C ARG A 131 -6.27 1.79 15.55
N ARG A 132 -6.07 2.06 16.83
CA ARG A 132 -7.11 1.88 17.85
C ARG A 132 -8.32 2.79 17.58
N LEU A 133 -8.08 4.07 17.31
CA LEU A 133 -9.14 5.05 17.03
C LEU A 133 -9.95 4.66 15.79
N ARG A 134 -9.28 4.21 14.74
CA ARG A 134 -9.90 3.84 13.45
C ARG A 134 -10.38 2.40 13.39
N ARG A 135 -10.20 1.65 14.47
CA ARG A 135 -10.50 0.21 14.50
C ARG A 135 -9.81 -0.57 13.39
N TYR A 136 -8.54 -0.28 13.14
CA TYR A 136 -7.70 -1.01 12.22
C TYR A 136 -7.00 -2.19 12.92
N PRO A 137 -6.52 -3.19 12.19
CA PRO A 137 -5.72 -4.27 12.78
C PRO A 137 -4.55 -3.73 13.62
N PRO A 138 -4.29 -4.24 14.84
CA PRO A 138 -4.82 -5.47 15.44
C PRO A 138 -6.12 -5.31 16.27
N PHE A 139 -6.75 -4.14 16.30
CA PHE A 139 -7.92 -3.88 17.15
C PHE A 139 -9.24 -4.36 16.55
N ALA A 140 -9.32 -4.45 15.23
CA ALA A 140 -10.38 -5.12 14.50
C ALA A 140 -9.82 -5.70 13.21
N ASP A 141 -10.55 -6.60 12.58
CA ASP A 141 -10.26 -7.13 11.26
C ASP A 141 -11.03 -6.37 10.18
N LEU A 142 -10.43 -6.26 9.01
CA LEU A 142 -11.01 -5.62 7.83
C LEU A 142 -11.30 -6.68 6.77
N PHE A 143 -12.56 -6.80 6.37
CA PHE A 143 -12.95 -7.65 5.25
C PHE A 143 -13.38 -6.75 4.09
N THR A 144 -12.62 -6.79 3.00
CA THR A 144 -12.94 -6.06 1.78
C THR A 144 -13.79 -6.95 0.88
N VAL A 145 -15.07 -6.61 0.75
CA VAL A 145 -16.03 -7.32 -0.10
C VAL A 145 -16.12 -6.58 -1.43
N THR A 146 -15.57 -7.16 -2.49
CA THR A 146 -15.49 -6.55 -3.81
C THR A 146 -16.47 -7.20 -4.77
N VAL A 147 -17.30 -6.39 -5.43
CA VAL A 147 -18.15 -6.79 -6.56
C VAL A 147 -17.50 -6.35 -7.85
N SER A 148 -17.40 -7.23 -8.84
CA SER A 148 -16.81 -6.90 -10.14
C SER A 148 -17.66 -7.40 -11.31
N GLY A 149 -17.68 -6.62 -12.40
CA GLY A 149 -18.44 -6.96 -13.63
C GLY A 149 -18.16 -5.98 -14.76
N THR A 150 -18.67 -6.30 -15.95
CA THR A 150 -18.39 -5.52 -17.17
C THR A 150 -19.22 -4.24 -17.32
N GLU A 151 -20.36 -4.15 -16.63
CA GLU A 151 -21.27 -3.01 -16.69
C GLU A 151 -21.27 -2.25 -15.35
N GLU A 152 -20.71 -1.04 -15.33
CA GLU A 152 -20.49 -0.26 -14.11
C GLU A 152 -21.77 -0.06 -13.29
N GLY A 153 -22.86 0.36 -13.94
CA GLY A 153 -24.12 0.63 -13.25
C GLY A 153 -24.72 -0.62 -12.60
N ARG A 154 -24.57 -1.82 -13.20
CA ARG A 154 -24.98 -3.08 -12.59
C ARG A 154 -24.13 -3.44 -11.40
N VAL A 155 -22.79 -3.27 -11.52
CA VAL A 155 -21.84 -3.55 -10.44
C VAL A 155 -22.11 -2.66 -9.24
N LEU A 156 -22.35 -1.36 -9.46
CA LEU A 156 -22.68 -0.43 -8.37
C LEU A 156 -23.99 -0.83 -7.67
N ARG A 157 -25.06 -1.14 -8.40
CA ARG A 157 -26.33 -1.61 -7.80
C ARG A 157 -26.14 -2.88 -7.00
N ALA A 158 -25.38 -3.84 -7.53
CA ALA A 158 -25.07 -5.08 -6.81
C ALA A 158 -24.26 -4.82 -5.54
N ALA A 159 -23.28 -3.91 -5.59
CA ALA A 159 -22.50 -3.52 -4.41
C ALA A 159 -23.36 -2.82 -3.34
N VAL A 160 -24.32 -1.98 -3.74
CA VAL A 160 -25.32 -1.40 -2.82
C VAL A 160 -26.16 -2.49 -2.15
N SER A 161 -26.66 -3.45 -2.92
CA SER A 161 -27.42 -4.61 -2.40
C SER A 161 -26.58 -5.42 -1.40
N VAL A 162 -25.34 -5.71 -1.74
CA VAL A 162 -24.36 -6.40 -0.85
C VAL A 162 -24.16 -5.64 0.46
N ARG A 163 -24.01 -4.32 0.41
CA ARG A 163 -23.90 -3.49 1.62
C ARG A 163 -25.13 -3.64 2.52
N GLU A 164 -26.32 -3.53 1.95
CA GLU A 164 -27.58 -3.63 2.71
C GLU A 164 -27.73 -5.02 3.33
N THR A 165 -27.40 -6.07 2.59
CA THR A 165 -27.39 -7.44 3.09
C THR A 165 -26.41 -7.60 4.24
N LEU A 166 -25.17 -7.09 4.11
CA LEU A 166 -24.19 -7.11 5.19
C LEU A 166 -24.70 -6.38 6.44
N ARG A 167 -25.30 -5.18 6.29
CA ARG A 167 -25.86 -4.41 7.39
C ARG A 167 -26.99 -5.13 8.12
N GLN A 168 -27.84 -5.83 7.38
CA GLN A 168 -28.90 -6.65 7.97
C GLN A 168 -28.34 -7.85 8.73
N LEU A 169 -27.36 -8.55 8.15
CA LEU A 169 -26.72 -9.70 8.78
C LEU A 169 -25.97 -9.30 10.05
N CYS A 170 -25.26 -8.18 10.04
CA CYS A 170 -24.53 -7.64 11.20
C CYS A 170 -25.43 -7.29 12.41
N ARG A 171 -26.75 -7.17 12.21
CA ARG A 171 -27.71 -6.97 13.32
C ARG A 171 -28.07 -8.25 14.06
N ARG A 172 -27.67 -9.40 13.55
CA ARG A 172 -27.92 -10.68 14.23
C ARG A 172 -27.15 -10.75 15.55
N PRO A 173 -27.73 -11.31 16.63
CA PRO A 173 -27.11 -11.32 17.95
C PRO A 173 -25.69 -11.89 17.97
N GLU A 174 -25.42 -12.91 17.15
CA GLU A 174 -24.14 -13.61 17.07
C GLU A 174 -23.01 -12.70 16.51
N LEU A 175 -23.37 -11.68 15.75
CA LEU A 175 -22.44 -10.74 15.10
C LEU A 175 -22.42 -9.38 15.79
N ALA A 176 -23.57 -8.93 16.32
CA ALA A 176 -23.75 -7.60 16.91
C ALA A 176 -22.79 -7.36 18.09
N ALA A 177 -22.47 -8.39 18.87
CA ALA A 177 -21.53 -8.30 20.00
C ALA A 177 -20.11 -7.88 19.61
N GLY A 178 -19.74 -8.04 18.33
CA GLY A 178 -18.47 -7.58 17.76
C GLY A 178 -18.48 -6.13 17.28
N GLU A 179 -19.61 -5.43 17.42
CA GLU A 179 -19.82 -4.07 16.91
C GLU A 179 -19.39 -3.92 15.44
N PRO A 180 -19.88 -4.78 14.52
CA PRO A 180 -19.46 -4.73 13.14
C PRO A 180 -19.93 -3.42 12.48
N GLU A 181 -19.06 -2.85 11.64
CA GLU A 181 -19.36 -1.66 10.86
C GLU A 181 -19.22 -1.96 9.37
N VAL A 182 -20.16 -1.49 8.56
CA VAL A 182 -20.15 -1.69 7.10
C VAL A 182 -20.02 -0.34 6.41
N LEU A 183 -18.88 -0.13 5.75
CA LEU A 183 -18.53 1.07 5.00
C LEU A 183 -18.70 0.86 3.49
N GLY A 184 -18.88 1.93 2.75
CA GLY A 184 -19.02 1.90 1.29
C GLY A 184 -20.50 1.81 0.83
N PRO A 185 -20.78 1.35 -0.42
CA PRO A 185 -19.78 0.96 -1.40
C PRO A 185 -18.99 2.14 -1.95
N ALA A 186 -17.73 1.92 -2.27
CA ALA A 186 -16.85 2.86 -2.93
C ALA A 186 -16.16 2.21 -4.14
N PRO A 187 -15.74 2.99 -5.15
CA PRO A 187 -14.87 2.46 -6.20
C PRO A 187 -13.61 1.83 -5.61
N ALA A 188 -13.13 0.73 -6.17
CA ALA A 188 -11.82 0.19 -5.80
C ALA A 188 -10.70 1.16 -6.21
N PRO A 189 -9.49 1.12 -5.57
CA PRO A 189 -8.37 2.00 -5.94
C PRO A 189 -8.02 1.94 -7.43
N VAL A 190 -8.12 0.75 -8.04
CA VAL A 190 -8.11 0.58 -9.48
C VAL A 190 -9.54 0.19 -9.89
N VAL A 191 -10.29 1.17 -10.37
CA VAL A 191 -11.73 1.05 -10.65
C VAL A 191 -12.02 0.02 -11.73
N LYS A 192 -11.15 -0.11 -12.74
CA LYS A 192 -11.33 -1.00 -13.88
C LYS A 192 -10.08 -1.83 -14.16
N VAL A 193 -10.19 -3.15 -14.10
CA VAL A 193 -9.13 -4.11 -14.41
C VAL A 193 -9.67 -5.15 -15.39
N ASN A 194 -8.94 -5.48 -16.45
CA ASN A 194 -9.33 -6.45 -17.47
C ASN A 194 -10.78 -6.24 -17.96
N ASN A 195 -11.13 -5.00 -18.25
CA ASN A 195 -12.47 -4.56 -18.70
C ASN A 195 -13.60 -4.83 -17.70
N ARG A 196 -13.30 -5.01 -16.41
CA ARG A 196 -14.27 -5.18 -15.33
C ARG A 196 -14.18 -4.04 -14.33
N PHE A 197 -15.32 -3.40 -14.07
CA PHE A 197 -15.46 -2.40 -13.00
C PHE A 197 -15.48 -3.09 -11.63
N ARG A 198 -14.99 -2.40 -10.61
CA ARG A 198 -14.83 -2.92 -9.25
C ARG A 198 -15.33 -1.91 -8.23
N TYR A 199 -16.29 -2.34 -7.43
CA TYR A 199 -16.78 -1.59 -6.26
C TYR A 199 -16.63 -2.43 -5.01
N ARG A 200 -16.28 -1.81 -3.89
CA ARG A 200 -16.01 -2.51 -2.65
C ARG A 200 -16.79 -1.96 -1.47
N CYS A 201 -17.20 -2.84 -0.57
CA CYS A 201 -17.62 -2.54 0.80
C CYS A 201 -16.54 -3.02 1.76
N THR A 202 -16.36 -2.34 2.88
CA THR A 202 -15.48 -2.81 3.94
C THR A 202 -16.32 -3.15 5.16
N LEU A 203 -16.21 -4.39 5.64
CA LEU A 203 -16.73 -4.81 6.93
C LEU A 203 -15.58 -4.73 7.94
N VAL A 204 -15.77 -3.93 8.98
CA VAL A 204 -14.90 -3.84 10.14
C VAL A 204 -15.49 -4.70 11.24
N GLY A 205 -14.75 -5.64 11.81
CA GLY A 205 -15.30 -6.54 12.82
C GLY A 205 -14.27 -7.53 13.37
N LYS A 206 -14.73 -8.65 13.92
CA LYS A 206 -13.88 -9.72 14.40
C LYS A 206 -13.80 -10.88 13.39
N ASN A 207 -12.63 -11.45 13.21
CA ASN A 207 -12.45 -12.66 12.41
C ASN A 207 -12.80 -13.91 13.25
N ASP A 208 -14.05 -14.08 13.58
CA ASP A 208 -14.56 -15.25 14.26
C ASP A 208 -15.31 -16.23 13.32
N LYS A 209 -15.82 -17.31 13.88
CA LYS A 209 -16.55 -18.33 13.12
C LYS A 209 -17.82 -17.75 12.50
N ALA A 210 -18.59 -16.95 13.24
CA ALA A 210 -19.85 -16.37 12.79
C ALA A 210 -19.63 -15.42 11.60
N THR A 211 -18.62 -14.57 11.69
CA THR A 211 -18.25 -13.65 10.59
C THR A 211 -17.84 -14.41 9.33
N ARG A 212 -17.01 -15.46 9.46
CA ARG A 212 -16.59 -16.27 8.30
C ARG A 212 -17.75 -17.02 7.66
N GLU A 213 -18.63 -17.58 8.45
CA GLU A 213 -19.85 -18.28 7.96
C GLU A 213 -20.80 -17.30 7.27
N MET A 214 -20.98 -16.10 7.81
CA MET A 214 -21.76 -15.04 7.19
C MET A 214 -21.19 -14.64 5.82
N LEU A 215 -19.90 -14.40 5.73
CA LEU A 215 -19.24 -14.01 4.47
C LEU A 215 -19.28 -15.13 3.44
N ALA A 216 -19.09 -16.38 3.85
CA ALA A 216 -19.23 -17.54 2.96
C ALA A 216 -20.67 -17.72 2.47
N TRP A 217 -21.66 -17.47 3.33
CA TRP A 217 -23.06 -17.47 2.92
C TRP A 217 -23.34 -16.37 1.91
N LEU A 218 -22.87 -15.14 2.16
CA LEU A 218 -23.04 -14.00 1.27
C LEU A 218 -22.49 -14.29 -0.14
N GLN A 219 -21.30 -14.89 -0.24
CA GLN A 219 -20.71 -15.26 -1.53
C GLN A 219 -21.59 -16.28 -2.29
N LYS A 220 -22.10 -17.28 -1.58
CA LYS A 220 -22.99 -18.31 -2.17
C LYS A 220 -24.33 -17.75 -2.60
N ASP A 221 -24.91 -16.86 -1.78
CA ASP A 221 -26.18 -16.21 -2.06
C ASP A 221 -26.06 -15.28 -3.27
N PHE A 222 -25.01 -14.46 -3.32
CA PHE A 222 -24.71 -13.60 -4.46
C PHE A 222 -24.57 -14.36 -5.77
N ALA A 223 -23.92 -15.52 -5.75
CA ALA A 223 -23.69 -16.34 -6.94
C ALA A 223 -24.96 -17.04 -7.46
N LYS A 224 -25.94 -17.28 -6.57
CA LYS A 224 -27.23 -17.91 -6.94
C LYS A 224 -28.22 -16.92 -7.54
N ASP A 225 -28.09 -15.63 -7.22
CA ASP A 225 -29.00 -14.61 -7.73
C ASP A 225 -28.78 -14.38 -9.23
N SER A 226 -29.80 -14.62 -10.03
CA SER A 226 -29.78 -14.42 -11.48
C SER A 226 -29.51 -12.95 -11.89
N ALA A 227 -29.88 -11.98 -11.05
CA ALA A 227 -29.57 -10.56 -11.24
C ALA A 227 -28.08 -10.27 -11.27
N ASN A 228 -27.28 -11.10 -10.60
CA ASN A 228 -25.83 -11.00 -10.50
C ASN A 228 -25.07 -11.77 -11.60
N ARG A 229 -25.79 -12.34 -12.58
CA ARG A 229 -25.15 -13.10 -13.65
C ARG A 229 -24.07 -12.30 -14.37
N GLY A 230 -22.87 -12.88 -14.51
CA GLY A 230 -21.68 -12.25 -15.11
C GLY A 230 -20.91 -11.33 -14.17
N MET A 231 -21.36 -11.18 -12.93
CA MET A 231 -20.62 -10.49 -11.87
C MET A 231 -19.96 -11.49 -10.89
N ASN A 232 -18.88 -11.08 -10.27
CA ASN A 232 -18.19 -11.85 -9.24
C ASN A 232 -18.20 -11.08 -7.93
N LEU A 233 -18.31 -11.80 -6.81
CA LEU A 233 -18.08 -11.30 -5.47
C LEU A 233 -16.93 -12.07 -4.83
N PHE A 234 -15.94 -11.35 -4.31
CA PHE A 234 -14.84 -11.94 -3.56
C PHE A 234 -14.58 -11.14 -2.28
N VAL A 235 -13.98 -11.80 -1.31
CA VAL A 235 -13.71 -11.25 0.02
C VAL A 235 -12.24 -11.42 0.32
N ASP A 236 -11.57 -10.32 0.66
CA ASP A 236 -10.20 -10.29 1.13
C ASP A 236 -10.18 -9.92 2.62
N HIS A 237 -9.32 -10.57 3.39
CA HIS A 237 -9.16 -10.35 4.82
C HIS A 237 -7.85 -9.60 5.09
N ASN A 238 -7.94 -8.44 5.74
CA ASN A 238 -6.79 -7.60 6.09
C ASN A 238 -5.86 -7.35 4.88
N ALA A 239 -6.47 -7.20 3.69
CA ALA A 239 -5.73 -7.01 2.44
C ALA A 239 -4.76 -5.82 2.57
N ALA A 240 -3.55 -6.06 2.10
CA ALA A 240 -2.43 -5.13 2.19
C ALA A 240 -1.88 -4.83 0.79
N ASP A 241 -2.78 -4.50 -0.14
CA ASP A 241 -2.46 -4.24 -1.56
C ASP A 241 -1.52 -3.05 -1.76
#